data_2923dbf64c6386160dfdd9ce26e36a5b
#
_entry.id   2923dbf64c6386160dfdd9ce26e36a5b
#
_cell.length_a   1.000
_cell.length_b   1.000
_cell.length_c   1.000
_cell.angle_alpha   90.00
_cell.angle_beta   90.00
_cell.angle_gamma   90.00
#
_symmetry.space_group_name_H-M   'P 1'
#
loop_
_entity.id
_entity.type
_entity.pdbx_description
1 polymer ?
#
loop_
_entity_poly.entity_id
_entity_poly.type
_entity_poly.pdbx_seq_one_letter_code
_entity_poly.pdbx_strand_id
1 'polypeptide(L)'
;MVAAPLFVAALPVAAQNPLLPGIGAKDRRVVVDATHAPWNSLVKVQSNLGARCTGVLVAPRRVVTAAHCLLNRAQRFLPASSLHVLFGYERGEYRQHRAVAALETGGPYDKERRLDGLVGDWAVLTLDGDAPEGMPPLPLARVPPDAGTPLMLGGYSQDRAHLVTADTACAARGINDTDRGPLLVHDCDGTRGVSGAALLVRTPRGDRGGDGAGESWAVAGIAVAAVSGPNPRNIAVPSAAFVAAVEGNTPSLR
;
A
#
# COMPACT_ATOMS: atom_id res chain seq x y z
N MET A 1 27.34 -44.27 -49.42
CA MET A 1 26.99 -43.94 -48.02
C MET A 1 26.78 -42.45 -47.93
N VAL A 2 25.53 -42.01 -47.83
CA VAL A 2 25.18 -40.58 -47.75
C VAL A 2 24.82 -40.30 -46.28
N ALA A 3 25.61 -39.48 -45.63
CA ALA A 3 25.36 -39.05 -44.24
C ALA A 3 24.28 -37.96 -44.22
N ALA A 4 23.17 -38.21 -43.53
CA ALA A 4 22.12 -37.21 -43.30
C ALA A 4 22.53 -36.23 -42.17
N PRO A 5 22.31 -34.92 -42.35
CA PRO A 5 22.60 -33.96 -41.28
C PRO A 5 21.56 -34.04 -40.15
N LEU A 6 22.01 -34.18 -38.90
CA LEU A 6 21.18 -34.02 -37.72
C LEU A 6 20.87 -32.51 -37.52
N PHE A 7 19.62 -32.14 -37.74
CA PHE A 7 19.13 -30.83 -37.31
C PHE A 7 18.81 -30.89 -35.80
N VAL A 8 19.62 -30.24 -34.98
CA VAL A 8 19.31 -29.96 -33.58
C VAL A 8 18.41 -28.72 -33.53
N ALA A 9 17.14 -28.94 -33.26
CA ALA A 9 16.21 -27.85 -33.06
C ALA A 9 16.53 -27.18 -31.70
N ALA A 10 17.01 -25.92 -31.75
CA ALA A 10 17.15 -25.09 -30.57
C ALA A 10 15.76 -24.73 -30.03
N LEU A 11 15.42 -25.23 -28.86
CA LEU A 11 14.20 -24.80 -28.14
C LEU A 11 14.31 -23.30 -27.81
N PRO A 12 13.24 -22.50 -28.02
CA PRO A 12 13.28 -21.09 -27.64
C PRO A 12 13.42 -21.00 -26.11
N VAL A 13 14.50 -20.40 -25.66
CA VAL A 13 14.63 -19.95 -24.27
C VAL A 13 13.57 -18.86 -24.09
N ALA A 14 12.48 -19.18 -23.38
CA ALA A 14 11.52 -18.17 -22.98
C ALA A 14 12.28 -17.09 -22.20
N ALA A 15 12.30 -15.87 -22.73
CA ALA A 15 12.89 -14.73 -22.05
C ALA A 15 12.12 -14.56 -20.73
N GLN A 16 12.76 -14.92 -19.61
CA GLN A 16 12.20 -14.67 -18.29
C GLN A 16 12.21 -13.16 -18.10
N ASN A 17 11.04 -12.53 -18.14
CA ASN A 17 10.90 -11.15 -17.70
C ASN A 17 11.47 -11.06 -16.27
N PRO A 18 12.40 -10.12 -16.00
CA PRO A 18 12.91 -9.96 -14.65
C PRO A 18 11.74 -9.69 -13.70
N LEU A 19 11.67 -10.47 -12.62
CA LEU A 19 10.62 -10.31 -11.61
C LEU A 19 10.69 -8.88 -11.06
N LEU A 20 9.58 -8.18 -11.10
CA LEU A 20 9.45 -6.88 -10.46
C LEU A 20 9.62 -7.05 -8.94
N PRO A 21 10.33 -6.14 -8.24
CA PRO A 21 10.41 -6.20 -6.78
C PRO A 21 9.01 -6.31 -6.16
N GLY A 22 8.83 -7.28 -5.26
CA GLY A 22 7.56 -7.51 -4.57
C GLY A 22 6.52 -8.33 -5.34
N ILE A 23 6.86 -8.80 -6.54
CA ILE A 23 6.01 -9.72 -7.32
C ILE A 23 6.64 -11.10 -7.28
N GLY A 24 5.82 -12.12 -6.98
CA GLY A 24 6.24 -13.51 -6.97
C GLY A 24 6.48 -14.09 -8.36
N ALA A 25 6.78 -15.40 -8.42
CA ALA A 25 7.00 -16.11 -9.68
C ALA A 25 5.80 -16.04 -10.64
N LYS A 26 4.61 -15.89 -10.10
CA LYS A 26 3.36 -15.65 -10.84
C LYS A 26 2.73 -14.37 -10.29
N ASP A 27 2.58 -13.36 -11.13
CA ASP A 27 1.87 -12.12 -10.79
C ASP A 27 0.37 -12.43 -10.56
N ARG A 28 -0.08 -12.26 -9.31
CA ARG A 28 -1.47 -12.50 -8.89
C ARG A 28 -2.34 -11.25 -8.96
N ARG A 29 -1.75 -10.10 -9.27
CA ARG A 29 -2.49 -8.84 -9.33
C ARG A 29 -3.48 -8.83 -10.49
N VAL A 30 -4.71 -8.46 -10.19
CA VAL A 30 -5.78 -8.20 -11.17
C VAL A 30 -6.21 -6.74 -11.11
N VAL A 31 -6.76 -6.23 -12.20
CA VAL A 31 -7.43 -4.92 -12.19
C VAL A 31 -8.72 -5.07 -11.41
N VAL A 32 -8.97 -4.14 -10.49
CA VAL A 32 -10.17 -4.12 -9.66
C VAL A 32 -11.00 -2.87 -9.93
N ASP A 33 -12.29 -2.95 -9.68
CA ASP A 33 -13.19 -1.81 -9.80
C ASP A 33 -13.00 -0.85 -8.62
N ALA A 34 -12.33 0.26 -8.86
CA ALA A 34 -12.06 1.28 -7.86
C ALA A 34 -13.29 2.10 -7.45
N THR A 35 -14.48 1.83 -8.00
CA THR A 35 -15.74 2.48 -7.59
C THR A 35 -16.43 1.74 -6.44
N HIS A 36 -16.02 0.51 -6.16
CA HIS A 36 -16.62 -0.36 -5.13
C HIS A 36 -15.69 -0.60 -3.94
N ALA A 37 -16.30 -0.83 -2.78
CA ALA A 37 -15.57 -1.20 -1.57
C ALA A 37 -14.83 -2.54 -1.74
N PRO A 38 -13.66 -2.69 -1.16
CA PRO A 38 -12.93 -1.70 -0.34
C PRO A 38 -12.07 -0.74 -1.16
N TRP A 39 -12.02 -0.89 -2.49
CA TRP A 39 -11.08 -0.21 -3.39
C TRP A 39 -11.38 1.27 -3.56
N ASN A 40 -12.64 1.70 -3.39
CA ASN A 40 -13.03 3.11 -3.44
C ASN A 40 -12.48 3.97 -2.29
N SER A 41 -11.90 3.35 -1.24
CA SER A 41 -11.19 4.04 -0.17
C SER A 41 -9.70 4.26 -0.47
N LEU A 42 -9.19 3.68 -1.58
CA LEU A 42 -7.82 3.89 -2.00
C LEU A 42 -7.70 5.21 -2.77
N VAL A 43 -6.59 5.88 -2.53
CA VAL A 43 -6.30 7.17 -3.17
C VAL A 43 -4.91 7.13 -3.81
N LYS A 44 -4.71 7.96 -4.82
CA LYS A 44 -3.39 8.21 -5.36
C LYS A 44 -2.77 9.40 -4.65
N VAL A 45 -1.58 9.22 -4.08
CA VAL A 45 -0.80 10.27 -3.44
C VAL A 45 0.27 10.73 -4.42
N GLN A 46 0.32 12.03 -4.69
CA GLN A 46 1.29 12.64 -5.61
C GLN A 46 1.99 13.81 -4.95
N SER A 47 3.16 14.15 -5.45
CA SER A 47 3.84 15.40 -5.13
C SER A 47 4.10 16.21 -6.40
N ASN A 48 4.29 17.53 -6.26
CA ASN A 48 4.70 18.43 -7.35
C ASN A 48 6.01 18.00 -8.02
N LEU A 49 6.81 17.15 -7.36
CA LEU A 49 8.06 16.60 -7.91
C LEU A 49 7.87 15.29 -8.68
N GLY A 50 6.63 14.84 -8.89
CA GLY A 50 6.31 13.65 -9.67
C GLY A 50 6.38 12.33 -8.90
N ALA A 51 6.60 12.34 -7.57
CA ALA A 51 6.45 11.14 -6.75
C ALA A 51 4.99 10.65 -6.83
N ARG A 52 4.82 9.32 -6.91
CA ARG A 52 3.50 8.68 -7.03
C ARG A 52 3.46 7.46 -6.15
N CYS A 53 2.53 7.48 -5.21
CA CYS A 53 2.29 6.40 -4.27
C CYS A 53 0.80 6.13 -4.13
N THR A 54 0.46 5.16 -3.34
CA THR A 54 -0.90 4.87 -2.91
C THR A 54 -1.11 5.37 -1.49
N GLY A 55 -2.34 5.71 -1.15
CA GLY A 55 -2.78 5.96 0.21
C GLY A 55 -4.14 5.33 0.45
N VAL A 56 -4.58 5.33 1.69
CA VAL A 56 -5.89 4.84 2.10
C VAL A 56 -6.60 5.86 2.97
N LEU A 57 -7.87 6.12 2.66
CA LEU A 57 -8.75 6.96 3.47
C LEU A 57 -9.15 6.20 4.74
N VAL A 58 -8.86 6.76 5.92
CA VAL A 58 -9.11 6.13 7.23
C VAL A 58 -10.01 6.97 8.17
N ALA A 59 -10.24 8.23 7.82
CA ALA A 59 -11.24 9.11 8.43
C ALA A 59 -11.65 10.17 7.40
N PRO A 60 -12.72 10.95 7.58
CA PRO A 60 -13.23 11.89 6.57
C PRO A 60 -12.18 12.82 5.96
N ARG A 61 -11.16 13.19 6.75
CA ARG A 61 -10.06 14.09 6.34
C ARG A 61 -8.68 13.49 6.58
N ARG A 62 -8.56 12.17 6.78
CA ARG A 62 -7.28 11.51 7.08
C ARG A 62 -6.97 10.43 6.07
N VAL A 63 -5.83 10.56 5.44
CA VAL A 63 -5.25 9.55 4.53
C VAL A 63 -3.94 9.06 5.12
N VAL A 64 -3.74 7.75 5.13
CA VAL A 64 -2.45 7.14 5.51
C VAL A 64 -1.71 6.73 4.24
N THR A 65 -0.40 6.97 4.24
CA THR A 65 0.53 6.56 3.18
C THR A 65 1.91 6.25 3.77
N ALA A 66 2.87 5.81 2.96
CA ALA A 66 4.25 5.62 3.40
C ALA A 66 4.99 6.96 3.49
N ALA A 67 5.80 7.15 4.53
CA ALA A 67 6.55 8.40 4.76
C ALA A 67 7.59 8.66 3.67
N HIS A 68 8.25 7.61 3.15
CA HIS A 68 9.22 7.75 2.06
C HIS A 68 8.63 8.33 0.78
N CYS A 69 7.31 8.23 0.58
CA CYS A 69 6.59 8.84 -0.53
C CYS A 69 6.63 10.37 -0.52
N LEU A 70 6.87 10.95 0.65
CA LEU A 70 6.81 12.38 0.90
C LEU A 70 8.20 13.03 0.95
N LEU A 71 9.25 12.29 0.61
CA LEU A 71 10.62 12.77 0.62
C LEU A 71 11.05 13.30 -0.76
N ASN A 72 11.85 14.33 -0.74
CA ASN A 72 12.58 14.79 -1.93
C ASN A 72 13.86 13.96 -2.15
N ARG A 73 14.59 14.25 -3.22
CA ARG A 73 15.87 13.56 -3.52
C ARG A 73 16.93 13.73 -2.43
N ALA A 74 16.87 14.81 -1.65
CA ALA A 74 17.77 15.09 -0.53
C ALA A 74 17.30 14.42 0.77
N GLN A 75 16.34 13.50 0.73
CA GLN A 75 15.76 12.79 1.87
C GLN A 75 15.14 13.73 2.93
N ARG A 76 14.60 14.87 2.51
CA ARG A 76 13.87 15.81 3.36
C ARG A 76 12.38 15.76 3.00
N PHE A 77 11.53 15.82 4.02
CA PHE A 77 10.09 15.88 3.82
C PHE A 77 9.70 17.10 2.97
N LEU A 78 8.79 16.86 2.04
CA LEU A 78 8.16 17.89 1.25
C LEU A 78 7.18 18.69 2.12
N PRO A 79 6.99 19.98 1.87
CA PRO A 79 5.94 20.75 2.53
C PRO A 79 4.57 20.16 2.17
N ALA A 80 3.64 20.15 3.12
CA ALA A 80 2.29 19.62 2.93
C ALA A 80 1.60 20.23 1.68
N SER A 81 1.79 21.50 1.43
CA SER A 81 1.21 22.23 0.28
C SER A 81 1.67 21.73 -1.09
N SER A 82 2.71 20.91 -1.16
CA SER A 82 3.19 20.29 -2.41
C SER A 82 2.69 18.85 -2.61
N LEU A 83 1.82 18.39 -1.72
CA LEU A 83 1.27 17.05 -1.73
C LEU A 83 -0.20 17.08 -2.15
N HIS A 84 -0.59 16.12 -2.95
CA HIS A 84 -1.91 16.02 -3.57
C HIS A 84 -2.48 14.63 -3.36
N VAL A 85 -3.77 14.56 -3.03
CA VAL A 85 -4.53 13.32 -2.90
C VAL A 85 -5.60 13.31 -3.97
N LEU A 86 -5.56 12.30 -4.84
CA LEU A 86 -6.53 12.11 -5.93
C LEU A 86 -7.45 10.94 -5.58
N PHE A 87 -8.72 11.23 -5.49
CA PHE A 87 -9.79 10.26 -5.24
C PHE A 87 -10.37 9.75 -6.55
N GLY A 88 -10.63 8.43 -6.62
CA GLY A 88 -11.20 7.81 -7.81
C GLY A 88 -10.35 8.02 -9.05
N TYR A 89 -9.01 8.00 -8.91
CA TYR A 89 -8.11 8.18 -10.05
C TYR A 89 -8.14 6.94 -10.96
N GLU A 90 -8.41 7.18 -12.23
CA GLU A 90 -8.35 6.17 -13.28
C GLU A 90 -7.96 6.83 -14.62
N ARG A 91 -6.98 6.26 -15.31
CA ARG A 91 -6.56 6.64 -16.69
C ARG A 91 -6.31 8.14 -16.93
N GLY A 92 -5.85 8.84 -15.90
CA GLY A 92 -5.56 10.28 -15.99
C GLY A 92 -6.65 11.17 -15.42
N GLU A 93 -7.86 10.64 -15.26
CA GLU A 93 -9.00 11.31 -14.65
C GLU A 93 -9.06 11.04 -13.14
N TYR A 94 -9.68 11.90 -12.39
CA TYR A 94 -9.97 11.70 -10.97
C TYR A 94 -11.29 12.35 -10.59
N ARG A 95 -11.97 11.75 -9.62
CA ARG A 95 -13.27 12.24 -9.16
C ARG A 95 -13.15 13.52 -8.35
N GLN A 96 -12.12 13.59 -7.50
CA GLN A 96 -11.84 14.76 -6.68
C GLN A 96 -10.35 14.84 -6.34
N HIS A 97 -9.85 16.06 -6.23
CA HIS A 97 -8.54 16.42 -5.71
C HIS A 97 -8.69 17.08 -4.33
N ARG A 98 -7.79 16.73 -3.40
CA ARG A 98 -7.58 17.42 -2.13
C ARG A 98 -6.11 17.79 -1.97
N ALA A 99 -5.85 18.98 -1.50
CA ALA A 99 -4.54 19.36 -1.03
C ALA A 99 -4.31 18.84 0.40
N VAL A 100 -3.05 18.69 0.78
CA VAL A 100 -2.67 18.30 2.13
C VAL A 100 -2.45 19.56 2.96
N ALA A 101 -3.23 19.73 4.04
CA ALA A 101 -3.12 20.85 4.96
C ALA A 101 -2.01 20.63 6.00
N ALA A 102 -1.84 19.38 6.47
CA ALA A 102 -0.83 18.98 7.44
C ALA A 102 -0.43 17.53 7.26
N LEU A 103 0.74 17.15 7.76
CA LEU A 103 1.20 15.78 7.79
C LEU A 103 1.85 15.47 9.13
N GLU A 104 1.71 14.22 9.56
CA GLU A 104 2.38 13.63 10.71
C GLU A 104 3.06 12.32 10.27
N THR A 105 4.24 12.02 10.78
CA THR A 105 5.03 10.84 10.38
C THR A 105 5.50 10.05 11.58
N GLY A 106 5.82 8.78 11.38
CA GLY A 106 6.31 7.87 12.43
C GLY A 106 7.71 8.14 12.95
N GLY A 107 8.31 9.23 12.54
CA GLY A 107 9.66 9.60 12.91
C GLY A 107 10.63 9.61 11.72
N PRO A 108 11.94 9.72 11.97
CA PRO A 108 12.91 9.75 10.89
C PRO A 108 12.90 8.44 10.14
N TYR A 109 12.56 8.51 8.87
CA TYR A 109 12.77 7.41 7.93
C TYR A 109 14.26 7.32 7.58
N ASP A 110 14.86 6.17 7.81
CA ASP A 110 16.25 5.91 7.48
C ASP A 110 16.34 4.64 6.63
N LYS A 111 16.49 4.83 5.33
CA LYS A 111 16.61 3.73 4.36
C LYS A 111 17.83 2.84 4.58
N GLU A 112 18.86 3.35 5.29
CA GLU A 112 20.12 2.63 5.56
C GLU A 112 20.01 1.75 6.80
N ARG A 113 19.05 2.03 7.68
CA ARG A 113 18.78 1.24 8.91
C ARG A 113 17.99 -0.04 8.67
N ARG A 114 18.02 -0.59 7.47
CA ARG A 114 17.34 -1.86 7.14
C ARG A 114 15.90 -1.87 7.67
N LEU A 115 15.52 -2.94 8.42
CA LEU A 115 14.15 -3.12 8.93
C LEU A 115 13.76 -2.10 9.99
N ASP A 116 14.67 -1.75 10.92
CA ASP A 116 14.37 -0.76 11.98
C ASP A 116 13.97 0.61 11.42
N GLY A 117 14.54 1.00 10.28
CA GLY A 117 14.19 2.22 9.59
C GLY A 117 12.76 2.23 9.03
N LEU A 118 12.18 1.05 8.77
CA LEU A 118 10.85 0.92 8.18
C LEU A 118 9.72 1.10 9.21
N VAL A 119 9.96 0.94 10.51
CA VAL A 119 8.92 1.06 11.55
C VAL A 119 8.27 2.44 11.55
N GLY A 120 9.05 3.50 11.29
CA GLY A 120 8.57 4.87 11.17
C GLY A 120 8.10 5.27 9.76
N ASP A 121 8.10 4.35 8.79
CA ASP A 121 7.78 4.65 7.40
C ASP A 121 6.28 4.74 7.13
N TRP A 122 5.60 5.56 7.94
CA TRP A 122 4.20 5.89 7.76
C TRP A 122 3.97 7.40 7.89
N ALA A 123 2.95 7.89 7.22
CA ALA A 123 2.50 9.27 7.32
C ALA A 123 0.98 9.35 7.32
N VAL A 124 0.44 10.21 8.19
CA VAL A 124 -0.97 10.62 8.20
C VAL A 124 -1.06 11.99 7.55
N LEU A 125 -1.81 12.07 6.46
CA LEU A 125 -2.09 13.31 5.75
C LEU A 125 -3.44 13.86 6.21
N THR A 126 -3.46 15.11 6.70
CA THR A 126 -4.70 15.85 6.95
C THR A 126 -5.06 16.61 5.69
N LEU A 127 -6.25 16.37 5.16
CA LEU A 127 -6.75 17.00 3.94
C LEU A 127 -7.32 18.41 4.24
N ASP A 128 -7.34 19.27 3.24
CA ASP A 128 -7.93 20.62 3.28
C ASP A 128 -9.47 20.60 3.35
N GLY A 129 -10.09 19.47 3.07
CA GLY A 129 -11.54 19.24 3.16
C GLY A 129 -11.87 17.76 3.24
N ASP A 130 -13.14 17.44 3.39
CA ASP A 130 -13.61 16.07 3.50
C ASP A 130 -13.43 15.29 2.19
N ALA A 131 -13.24 13.99 2.31
CA ALA A 131 -13.28 13.07 1.17
C ALA A 131 -14.63 13.16 0.43
N PRO A 132 -14.67 12.82 -0.87
CA PRO A 132 -15.92 12.85 -1.63
C PRO A 132 -16.95 11.86 -1.09
N GLU A 133 -18.21 12.20 -1.24
CA GLU A 133 -19.32 11.30 -0.93
C GLU A 133 -19.21 9.99 -1.69
N GLY A 134 -19.60 8.87 -1.05
CA GLY A 134 -19.50 7.52 -1.61
C GLY A 134 -18.11 6.91 -1.56
N MET A 135 -17.15 7.56 -0.88
CA MET A 135 -15.82 7.01 -0.58
C MET A 135 -15.64 6.87 0.93
N PRO A 136 -16.12 5.77 1.53
CA PRO A 136 -16.09 5.58 2.97
C PRO A 136 -14.67 5.36 3.49
N PRO A 137 -14.32 5.94 4.65
CA PRO A 137 -13.08 5.58 5.32
C PRO A 137 -13.09 4.12 5.78
N LEU A 138 -11.93 3.46 5.67
CA LEU A 138 -11.75 2.11 6.21
C LEU A 138 -11.28 2.19 7.68
N PRO A 139 -11.86 1.37 8.56
CA PRO A 139 -11.40 1.27 9.94
C PRO A 139 -10.00 0.67 10.01
N LEU A 140 -9.26 1.00 11.09
CA LEU A 140 -7.95 0.44 11.38
C LEU A 140 -8.08 -0.82 12.24
N ALA A 141 -7.40 -1.90 11.88
CA ALA A 141 -7.22 -3.05 12.76
C ALA A 141 -6.26 -2.66 13.90
N ARG A 142 -6.64 -2.90 15.14
CA ARG A 142 -5.83 -2.53 16.31
C ARG A 142 -4.77 -3.56 16.67
N VAL A 143 -4.94 -4.78 16.16
CA VAL A 143 -4.02 -5.91 16.37
C VAL A 143 -3.55 -6.39 15.00
N PRO A 144 -2.24 -6.60 14.83
CA PRO A 144 -1.72 -7.20 13.61
C PRO A 144 -2.31 -8.59 13.38
N PRO A 145 -2.53 -9.01 12.12
CA PRO A 145 -3.04 -10.34 11.82
C PRO A 145 -2.00 -11.43 12.10
N ASP A 146 -2.46 -12.55 12.55
CA ASP A 146 -1.63 -13.76 12.74
C ASP A 146 -1.12 -14.29 11.38
N ALA A 147 -0.02 -15.05 11.43
CA ALA A 147 0.51 -15.74 10.26
C ALA A 147 -0.55 -16.67 9.65
N GLY A 148 -0.71 -16.62 8.33
CA GLY A 148 -1.73 -17.37 7.61
C GLY A 148 -3.06 -16.63 7.44
N THR A 149 -3.29 -15.51 8.14
CA THR A 149 -4.51 -14.71 7.95
C THR A 149 -4.61 -14.22 6.50
N PRO A 150 -5.74 -14.50 5.80
CA PRO A 150 -5.95 -13.98 4.45
C PRO A 150 -5.94 -12.46 4.40
N LEU A 151 -5.22 -11.92 3.42
CA LEU A 151 -5.10 -10.49 3.17
C LEU A 151 -5.42 -10.16 1.72
N MET A 152 -5.65 -8.87 1.48
CA MET A 152 -5.62 -8.28 0.14
C MET A 152 -4.72 -7.04 0.16
N LEU A 153 -4.07 -6.77 -0.97
CA LEU A 153 -3.27 -5.56 -1.18
C LEU A 153 -3.64 -4.94 -2.52
N GLY A 154 -4.19 -3.73 -2.49
CA GLY A 154 -4.54 -2.99 -3.71
C GLY A 154 -3.86 -1.63 -3.77
N GLY A 155 -3.49 -1.19 -4.98
CA GLY A 155 -2.87 0.12 -5.17
C GLY A 155 -2.47 0.43 -6.60
N TYR A 156 -1.85 1.60 -6.77
CA TYR A 156 -1.39 2.14 -8.06
C TYR A 156 0.05 1.70 -8.33
N SER A 157 0.23 0.47 -8.82
CA SER A 157 1.55 -0.04 -9.19
C SER A 157 2.16 0.75 -10.33
N GLN A 158 3.47 1.03 -10.30
CA GLN A 158 4.14 1.85 -11.31
C GLN A 158 4.04 1.28 -12.74
N ASP A 159 4.05 -0.03 -12.88
CA ASP A 159 3.87 -0.74 -14.16
C ASP A 159 2.43 -0.69 -14.69
N ARG A 160 1.45 -0.35 -13.83
CA ARG A 160 0.02 -0.18 -14.15
C ARG A 160 -0.54 1.09 -13.50
N ALA A 161 0.20 2.20 -13.59
CA ALA A 161 0.03 3.42 -12.78
C ALA A 161 -1.29 4.16 -12.98
N HIS A 162 -2.10 3.76 -13.95
CA HIS A 162 -3.37 4.40 -14.29
C HIS A 162 -4.60 3.63 -13.79
N LEU A 163 -4.41 2.48 -13.16
CA LEU A 163 -5.47 1.62 -12.67
C LEU A 163 -5.14 1.13 -11.25
N VAL A 164 -6.15 0.87 -10.44
CA VAL A 164 -5.97 0.11 -9.21
C VAL A 164 -5.84 -1.36 -9.58
N THR A 165 -4.76 -1.97 -9.12
CA THR A 165 -4.57 -3.42 -9.21
C THR A 165 -4.46 -4.01 -7.81
N ALA A 166 -4.97 -5.22 -7.61
CA ALA A 166 -4.94 -5.87 -6.32
C ALA A 166 -4.55 -7.34 -6.41
N ASP A 167 -3.80 -7.80 -5.42
CA ASP A 167 -3.67 -9.21 -5.08
C ASP A 167 -4.71 -9.52 -3.98
N THR A 168 -5.69 -10.34 -4.31
CA THR A 168 -6.81 -10.67 -3.42
C THR A 168 -6.68 -12.07 -2.79
N ALA A 169 -5.55 -12.75 -3.03
CA ALA A 169 -5.33 -14.13 -2.60
C ALA A 169 -3.96 -14.30 -1.92
N CYS A 170 -3.59 -13.35 -1.09
CA CYS A 170 -2.36 -13.33 -0.31
C CYS A 170 -2.63 -13.50 1.20
N ALA A 171 -1.56 -13.57 1.99
CA ALA A 171 -1.69 -13.77 3.43
C ALA A 171 -0.59 -13.06 4.23
N ALA A 172 -0.87 -12.82 5.50
CA ALA A 172 0.13 -12.49 6.50
C ALA A 172 1.10 -13.67 6.66
N ARG A 173 2.37 -13.37 6.87
CA ARG A 173 3.45 -14.37 7.06
C ARG A 173 4.08 -14.28 8.44
N GLY A 174 3.56 -13.40 9.29
CA GLY A 174 3.98 -13.17 10.66
C GLY A 174 4.47 -11.76 10.91
N ILE A 175 4.97 -11.57 12.10
CA ILE A 175 5.56 -10.31 12.57
C ILE A 175 7.07 -10.46 12.61
N ASN A 176 7.76 -9.43 12.20
CA ASN A 176 9.19 -9.28 12.40
C ASN A 176 9.40 -8.20 13.46
N ASP A 177 9.75 -8.61 14.67
CA ASP A 177 10.04 -7.69 15.76
C ASP A 177 11.40 -7.04 15.55
N THR A 178 11.43 -5.73 15.69
CA THR A 178 12.64 -4.92 15.64
C THR A 178 12.80 -4.12 16.93
N ASP A 179 13.96 -3.54 17.17
CA ASP A 179 14.22 -2.72 18.37
C ASP A 179 13.31 -1.49 18.44
N ARG A 180 12.70 -1.08 17.32
CA ARG A 180 11.83 0.09 17.21
C ARG A 180 10.35 -0.25 17.13
N GLY A 181 10.00 -1.53 17.03
CA GLY A 181 8.63 -2.00 16.96
C GLY A 181 8.41 -3.08 15.89
N PRO A 182 7.19 -3.61 15.82
CA PRO A 182 6.87 -4.72 14.91
C PRO A 182 6.68 -4.26 13.47
N LEU A 183 7.03 -5.12 12.53
CA LEU A 183 6.72 -5.03 11.10
C LEU A 183 5.91 -6.24 10.67
N LEU A 184 4.88 -6.04 9.88
CA LEU A 184 4.07 -7.10 9.30
C LEU A 184 4.74 -7.63 8.03
N VAL A 185 5.01 -8.93 7.99
CA VAL A 185 5.50 -9.64 6.80
C VAL A 185 4.31 -10.23 6.06
N HIS A 186 4.27 -10.06 4.75
CA HIS A 186 3.19 -10.59 3.90
C HIS A 186 3.73 -11.08 2.55
N ASP A 187 2.94 -11.87 1.83
CA ASP A 187 3.30 -12.35 0.49
C ASP A 187 2.41 -11.77 -0.62
N CYS A 188 1.66 -10.72 -0.30
CA CYS A 188 0.85 -10.03 -1.31
C CYS A 188 1.74 -9.43 -2.40
N ASP A 189 1.39 -9.68 -3.65
CA ASP A 189 2.08 -9.11 -4.81
C ASP A 189 1.83 -7.60 -4.88
N GLY A 190 2.91 -6.83 -4.84
CA GLY A 190 2.88 -5.38 -4.95
C GLY A 190 4.27 -4.83 -5.24
N THR A 191 4.38 -3.97 -6.24
CA THR A 191 5.64 -3.38 -6.65
C THR A 191 5.65 -1.87 -6.43
N ARG A 192 6.66 -1.17 -6.94
CA ARG A 192 6.80 0.30 -6.81
C ARG A 192 5.47 1.00 -7.14
N GLY A 193 5.14 2.03 -6.38
CA GLY A 193 3.87 2.77 -6.47
C GLY A 193 2.78 2.24 -5.53
N VAL A 194 2.87 0.98 -5.08
CA VAL A 194 2.00 0.40 -4.04
C VAL A 194 2.41 0.85 -2.62
N SER A 195 3.56 1.55 -2.48
CA SER A 195 3.97 2.18 -1.22
C SER A 195 2.83 2.98 -0.61
N GLY A 196 2.51 2.73 0.67
CA GLY A 196 1.39 3.34 1.39
C GLY A 196 0.02 2.71 1.11
N ALA A 197 -0.07 1.70 0.25
CA ALA A 197 -1.29 0.95 0.01
C ALA A 197 -1.70 0.13 1.23
N ALA A 198 -3.00 0.02 1.46
CA ALA A 198 -3.54 -0.75 2.57
C ALA A 198 -3.41 -2.26 2.34
N LEU A 199 -2.88 -2.97 3.35
CA LEU A 199 -3.17 -4.38 3.54
C LEU A 199 -4.51 -4.49 4.24
N LEU A 200 -5.44 -5.17 3.58
CA LEU A 200 -6.82 -5.32 4.05
C LEU A 200 -7.03 -6.70 4.65
N VAL A 201 -7.64 -6.73 5.82
CA VAL A 201 -8.08 -7.94 6.50
C VAL A 201 -9.59 -7.94 6.61
N ARG A 202 -10.23 -9.10 6.47
CA ARG A 202 -11.67 -9.25 6.76
C ARG A 202 -11.92 -9.08 8.25
N THR A 203 -12.95 -8.32 8.57
CA THR A 203 -13.43 -8.20 9.94
C THR A 203 -14.74 -8.96 10.10
N PRO A 204 -14.95 -9.61 11.25
CA PRO A 204 -16.27 -10.14 11.59
C PRO A 204 -17.28 -8.99 11.54
N ARG A 205 -18.47 -9.28 11.06
CA ARG A 205 -19.58 -8.34 11.08
C ARG A 205 -19.88 -7.94 12.51
N GLY A 206 -19.55 -6.72 12.89
CA GLY A 206 -20.10 -6.15 14.12
C GLY A 206 -21.59 -5.88 13.91
N ASP A 207 -22.40 -6.10 14.94
CA ASP A 207 -23.86 -5.85 15.02
C ASP A 207 -24.28 -4.38 14.82
N ARG A 208 -23.67 -3.67 13.88
CA ARG A 208 -24.19 -2.35 13.47
C ARG A 208 -25.22 -2.59 12.39
N GLY A 209 -26.47 -2.67 12.86
CA GLY A 209 -27.67 -2.91 12.07
C GLY A 209 -27.71 -2.10 10.77
N GLY A 210 -27.49 -2.80 9.69
CA GLY A 210 -27.68 -2.35 8.34
C GLY A 210 -27.84 -3.59 7.45
N ASP A 211 -28.96 -3.67 6.74
CA ASP A 211 -29.40 -4.81 5.93
C ASP A 211 -28.52 -5.10 4.70
N GLY A 212 -27.29 -4.62 4.67
CA GLY A 212 -26.34 -4.83 3.59
C GLY A 212 -25.50 -6.10 3.76
N ALA A 213 -25.68 -7.08 2.89
CA ALA A 213 -24.93 -8.33 2.80
C ALA A 213 -23.46 -8.13 2.37
N GLY A 214 -22.77 -7.06 2.79
CA GLY A 214 -21.40 -6.72 2.39
C GLY A 214 -20.32 -7.25 3.33
N GLU A 215 -19.19 -7.66 2.77
CA GLU A 215 -17.98 -7.95 3.50
C GLU A 215 -17.44 -6.69 4.18
N SER A 216 -16.96 -6.83 5.43
CA SER A 216 -16.35 -5.73 6.17
C SER A 216 -14.83 -5.86 6.15
N TRP A 217 -14.13 -4.76 5.93
CA TRP A 217 -12.68 -4.70 5.78
C TRP A 217 -12.08 -3.70 6.75
N ALA A 218 -10.89 -4.03 7.25
CA ALA A 218 -10.07 -3.10 8.03
C ALA A 218 -8.65 -3.04 7.47
N VAL A 219 -7.99 -1.92 7.69
CA VAL A 219 -6.57 -1.73 7.36
C VAL A 219 -5.74 -2.42 8.43
N ALA A 220 -5.06 -3.50 8.07
CA ALA A 220 -4.12 -4.21 8.94
C ALA A 220 -2.74 -3.53 9.01
N GLY A 221 -2.40 -2.78 7.96
CA GLY A 221 -1.15 -2.05 7.83
C GLY A 221 -1.02 -1.43 6.45
N ILE A 222 0.10 -0.75 6.21
CA ILE A 222 0.43 -0.15 4.91
C ILE A 222 1.73 -0.74 4.35
N ALA A 223 1.75 -1.03 3.06
CA ALA A 223 2.92 -1.57 2.38
C ALA A 223 4.04 -0.54 2.28
N VAL A 224 5.26 -0.90 2.69
CA VAL A 224 6.41 0.03 2.71
C VAL A 224 7.65 -0.49 2.01
N ALA A 225 7.83 -1.81 1.91
CA ALA A 225 8.98 -2.36 1.23
C ALA A 225 8.62 -3.61 0.42
N ALA A 226 9.23 -3.70 -0.76
CA ALA A 226 9.09 -4.81 -1.70
C ALA A 226 10.39 -5.59 -1.78
N VAL A 227 10.31 -6.91 -1.61
CA VAL A 227 11.46 -7.83 -1.66
C VAL A 227 11.48 -8.54 -3.00
N SER A 228 12.65 -8.62 -3.62
CA SER A 228 12.82 -9.34 -4.89
C SER A 228 12.94 -10.85 -4.67
N GLY A 229 12.38 -11.64 -5.58
CA GLY A 229 12.51 -13.10 -5.57
C GLY A 229 11.20 -13.82 -5.92
N PRO A 230 11.27 -15.14 -6.12
CA PRO A 230 10.10 -15.93 -6.55
C PRO A 230 9.02 -16.07 -5.47
N ASN A 231 9.41 -15.93 -4.19
CA ASN A 231 8.52 -15.98 -3.03
C ASN A 231 8.79 -14.75 -2.15
N PRO A 232 8.34 -13.55 -2.56
CA PRO A 232 8.65 -12.32 -1.86
C PRO A 232 8.04 -12.33 -0.44
N ARG A 233 8.79 -11.76 0.49
CA ARG A 233 8.37 -11.46 1.87
C ARG A 233 8.33 -9.96 2.01
N ASN A 234 7.27 -9.36 1.49
CA ASN A 234 7.08 -7.92 1.50
C ASN A 234 6.79 -7.42 2.92
N ILE A 235 7.06 -6.16 3.17
CA ILE A 235 7.00 -5.56 4.50
C ILE A 235 5.95 -4.46 4.54
N ALA A 236 5.20 -4.44 5.62
CA ALA A 236 4.24 -3.38 5.93
C ALA A 236 4.43 -2.87 7.37
N VAL A 237 4.07 -1.62 7.59
CA VAL A 237 3.91 -1.05 8.94
C VAL A 237 2.51 -1.38 9.43
N PRO A 238 2.35 -2.07 10.57
CA PRO A 238 1.03 -2.38 11.13
C PRO A 238 0.25 -1.12 11.49
N SER A 239 -1.07 -1.14 11.34
CA SER A 239 -1.95 0.00 11.65
C SER A 239 -1.86 0.46 13.11
N ALA A 240 -1.53 -0.44 14.04
CA ALA A 240 -1.29 -0.09 15.45
C ALA A 240 -0.21 0.98 15.63
N ALA A 241 0.75 1.10 14.68
CA ALA A 241 1.82 2.10 14.75
C ALA A 241 1.33 3.53 14.51
N PHE A 242 0.23 3.73 13.80
CA PHE A 242 -0.27 5.05 13.42
C PHE A 242 -1.72 5.35 13.86
N VAL A 243 -2.37 4.43 14.57
CA VAL A 243 -3.76 4.63 15.03
C VAL A 243 -3.92 5.88 15.89
N ALA A 244 -2.98 6.17 16.79
CA ALA A 244 -3.02 7.35 17.64
C ALA A 244 -2.94 8.65 16.84
N ALA A 245 -2.10 8.69 15.80
CA ALA A 245 -1.98 9.83 14.90
C ALA A 245 -3.28 10.06 14.08
N VAL A 246 -3.93 8.99 13.64
CA VAL A 246 -5.22 9.08 12.93
C VAL A 246 -6.32 9.60 13.84
N GLU A 247 -6.37 9.15 15.10
CA GLU A 247 -7.36 9.58 16.09
C GLU A 247 -7.08 10.98 16.69
N GLY A 248 -5.93 11.58 16.38
CA GLY A 248 -5.52 12.88 16.92
C GLY A 248 -5.07 12.81 18.38
N ASN A 249 -4.75 11.63 18.88
CA ASN A 249 -4.35 11.35 20.25
C ASN A 249 -2.83 11.30 20.45
N THR A 250 -2.06 11.76 19.48
CA THR A 250 -0.59 11.77 19.57
C THR A 250 -0.17 12.80 20.63
N PRO A 251 0.62 12.40 21.66
CA PRO A 251 1.19 13.35 22.59
C PRO A 251 2.05 14.34 21.80
N SER A 252 1.77 15.64 21.96
CA SER A 252 2.62 16.69 21.40
C SER A 252 4.02 16.53 21.96
N LEU A 253 4.95 16.07 21.17
CA LEU A 253 6.38 16.17 21.50
C LEU A 253 6.74 17.65 21.49
N ARG A 254 6.77 18.25 22.69
CA ARG A 254 7.31 19.60 22.93
C ARG A 254 8.84 19.55 22.95
#